data_0a149805d9f6e4032edec9bab69f2382
#
_entry.id   0a149805d9f6e4032edec9bab69f2382
#
_cell.length_a   1.000
_cell.length_b   1.000
_cell.length_c   1.000
_cell.angle_alpha   90.00
_cell.angle_beta   90.00
_cell.angle_gamma   90.00
#
_symmetry.space_group_name_H-M   'P 1'
#
loop_
_entity.id
_entity.type
_entity.pdbx_description
1 polymer ?
#
loop_
_entity_poly.entity_id
_entity_poly.type
_entity_poly.pdbx_seq_one_letter_code
_entity_poly.pdbx_strand_id
1 'polypeptide(L)'
;MYGSNSVAAIAVAAHECGHVIQHANSYVPLSIRTVLVPVANFGSGVSWFFILAGILFSMPVLITAGIVFFSAAVLFQVVTLPVEFNASRRALVILQDTGILGTMETDGAKKVLRAAALTYVASAAAAILQLLRLILLFGRNNRD
;
A
#
# COMPACT_ATOMS: atom_id res chain seq x y z
N MET A 1 -13.56 8.75 25.78
CA MET A 1 -12.17 8.80 25.28
C MET A 1 -11.43 7.49 25.39
N TYR A 2 -11.45 6.85 26.55
CA TYR A 2 -10.79 5.55 26.72
C TYR A 2 -11.35 4.45 25.80
N GLY A 3 -12.67 4.44 25.60
CA GLY A 3 -13.32 3.43 24.76
C GLY A 3 -12.91 3.49 23.30
N SER A 4 -12.78 4.70 22.70
CA SER A 4 -12.44 4.86 21.29
C SER A 4 -10.99 4.45 21.01
N ASN A 5 -10.04 4.81 21.88
CA ASN A 5 -8.64 4.40 21.75
C ASN A 5 -8.49 2.89 21.92
N SER A 6 -9.23 2.27 22.86
CA SER A 6 -9.24 0.84 23.06
C SER A 6 -9.79 0.09 21.84
N VAL A 7 -10.88 0.56 21.26
CA VAL A 7 -11.47 -0.03 20.05
C VAL A 7 -10.50 0.06 18.86
N ALA A 8 -9.88 1.22 18.66
CA ALA A 8 -8.91 1.41 17.59
C ALA A 8 -7.70 0.49 17.76
N ALA A 9 -7.17 0.38 18.98
CA ALA A 9 -6.04 -0.49 19.29
C ALA A 9 -6.39 -1.96 19.02
N ILE A 10 -7.58 -2.40 19.41
CA ILE A 10 -8.05 -3.77 19.18
C ILE A 10 -8.25 -4.01 17.68
N ALA A 11 -8.78 -3.04 16.93
CA ALA A 11 -8.95 -3.14 15.49
C ALA A 11 -7.60 -3.31 14.77
N VAL A 12 -6.58 -2.54 15.17
CA VAL A 12 -5.23 -2.64 14.62
C VAL A 12 -4.61 -4.01 14.96
N ALA A 13 -4.73 -4.44 16.22
CA ALA A 13 -4.22 -5.76 16.63
C ALA A 13 -4.89 -6.88 15.84
N ALA A 14 -6.20 -6.80 15.64
CA ALA A 14 -6.94 -7.79 14.84
C ALA A 14 -6.50 -7.78 13.39
N HIS A 15 -6.20 -6.59 12.82
CA HIS A 15 -5.65 -6.46 11.47
C HIS A 15 -4.30 -7.18 11.35
N GLU A 16 -3.42 -7.00 12.33
CA GLU A 16 -2.14 -7.72 12.37
C GLU A 16 -2.35 -9.23 12.47
N CYS A 17 -3.32 -9.67 13.26
CA CYS A 17 -3.70 -11.09 13.29
C CYS A 17 -4.21 -11.57 11.93
N GLY A 18 -4.89 -10.72 11.17
CA GLY A 18 -5.30 -11.01 9.81
C GLY A 18 -4.11 -11.33 8.90
N HIS A 19 -3.02 -10.58 9.02
CA HIS A 19 -1.78 -10.86 8.30
C HIS A 19 -1.14 -12.18 8.72
N VAL A 20 -1.17 -12.50 10.02
CA VAL A 20 -0.66 -13.79 10.52
C VAL A 20 -1.44 -14.94 9.90
N ILE A 21 -2.77 -14.83 9.82
CA ILE A 21 -3.63 -15.84 9.21
C ILE A 21 -3.32 -15.96 7.70
N GLN A 22 -3.11 -14.85 7.01
CA GLN A 22 -2.69 -14.86 5.60
C GLN A 22 -1.42 -15.67 5.41
N HIS A 23 -0.43 -15.44 6.28
CA HIS A 23 0.84 -16.18 6.23
C HIS A 23 0.63 -17.68 6.49
N ALA A 24 -0.17 -18.01 7.52
CA ALA A 24 -0.47 -19.39 7.89
C ALA A 24 -1.19 -20.15 6.78
N ASN A 25 -2.06 -19.47 6.03
CA ASN A 25 -2.83 -20.06 4.94
C ASN A 25 -2.15 -19.94 3.56
N SER A 26 -0.89 -19.52 3.53
CA SER A 26 -0.11 -19.35 2.28
C SER A 26 -0.83 -18.45 1.26
N TYR A 27 -1.35 -17.31 1.74
CA TYR A 27 -2.08 -16.35 0.89
C TYR A 27 -1.14 -15.78 -0.17
N VAL A 28 -1.39 -16.08 -1.44
CA VAL A 28 -0.49 -15.76 -2.56
C VAL A 28 -0.18 -14.26 -2.68
N PRO A 29 -1.17 -13.32 -2.59
CA PRO A 29 -0.86 -11.89 -2.64
C PRO A 29 0.10 -11.43 -1.54
N LEU A 30 0.03 -12.02 -0.34
CA LEU A 30 0.98 -11.71 0.73
C LEU A 30 2.41 -12.16 0.35
N SER A 31 2.55 -13.33 -0.26
CA SER A 31 3.84 -13.82 -0.73
C SER A 31 4.43 -12.91 -1.79
N ILE A 32 3.62 -12.44 -2.75
CA ILE A 32 4.04 -11.49 -3.77
C ILE A 32 4.48 -10.17 -3.11
N ARG A 33 3.71 -9.67 -2.14
CA ARG A 33 4.06 -8.47 -1.38
C ARG A 33 5.43 -8.61 -0.73
N THR A 34 5.70 -9.74 -0.10
CA THR A 34 6.97 -9.99 0.60
C THR A 34 8.16 -9.92 -0.35
N VAL A 35 8.01 -10.44 -1.56
CA VAL A 35 9.05 -10.37 -2.59
C VAL A 35 9.20 -8.94 -3.12
N LEU A 36 8.10 -8.21 -3.30
CA LEU A 36 8.12 -6.86 -3.87
C LEU A 36 8.56 -5.77 -2.90
N VAL A 37 8.47 -5.99 -1.57
CA VAL A 37 8.83 -4.96 -0.57
C VAL A 37 10.25 -4.43 -0.77
N PRO A 38 11.30 -5.28 -0.82
CA PRO A 38 12.65 -4.76 -1.01
C PRO A 38 12.83 -4.09 -2.38
N VAL A 39 12.19 -4.60 -3.42
CA VAL A 39 12.24 -4.02 -4.77
C VAL A 39 11.59 -2.63 -4.77
N ALA A 40 10.42 -2.50 -4.16
CA ALA A 40 9.68 -1.24 -4.12
C ALA A 40 10.39 -0.19 -3.26
N ASN A 41 10.91 -0.57 -2.11
CA ASN A 41 11.64 0.35 -1.24
C ASN A 41 12.92 0.88 -1.90
N PHE A 42 13.66 0.00 -2.53
CA PHE A 42 14.84 0.38 -3.30
C PHE A 42 14.44 1.24 -4.49
N GLY A 43 13.42 0.81 -5.25
CA GLY A 43 12.96 1.50 -6.46
C GLY A 43 12.45 2.90 -6.20
N SER A 44 11.64 3.10 -5.14
CA SER A 44 11.09 4.44 -4.83
C SER A 44 12.17 5.42 -4.39
N GLY A 45 13.15 4.97 -3.61
CA GLY A 45 14.27 5.82 -3.20
C GLY A 45 15.18 6.20 -4.35
N VAL A 46 15.51 5.24 -5.20
CA VAL A 46 16.44 5.41 -6.31
C VAL A 46 15.81 6.15 -7.48
N SER A 47 14.48 6.01 -7.68
CA SER A 47 13.79 6.62 -8.83
C SER A 47 14.00 8.12 -8.93
N TRP A 48 13.89 8.83 -7.81
CA TRP A 48 14.06 10.29 -7.77
C TRP A 48 15.49 10.70 -8.07
N PHE A 49 16.48 9.94 -7.60
CA PHE A 49 17.88 10.17 -7.95
C PHE A 49 18.13 10.06 -9.45
N PHE A 50 17.58 9.04 -10.08
CA PHE A 50 17.71 8.85 -11.53
C PHE A 50 17.02 9.96 -12.31
N ILE A 51 15.83 10.37 -11.91
CA ILE A 51 15.08 11.44 -12.58
C ILE A 51 15.83 12.77 -12.45
N LEU A 52 16.30 13.13 -11.24
CA LEU A 52 17.04 14.34 -11.03
C LEU A 52 18.37 14.35 -11.81
N ALA A 53 19.11 13.25 -11.76
CA ALA A 53 20.35 13.12 -12.52
C ALA A 53 20.09 13.21 -14.03
N GLY A 54 19.03 12.60 -14.50
CA GLY A 54 18.64 12.67 -15.91
C GLY A 54 18.32 14.08 -16.37
N ILE A 55 17.66 14.87 -15.51
CA ILE A 55 17.35 16.28 -15.78
C ILE A 55 18.64 17.11 -15.78
N LEU A 56 19.48 16.96 -14.75
CA LEU A 56 20.69 17.75 -14.59
C LEU A 56 21.71 17.49 -15.69
N PHE A 57 21.88 16.25 -16.09
CA PHE A 57 22.87 15.85 -17.11
C PHE A 57 22.27 15.72 -18.50
N SER A 58 20.98 16.04 -18.66
CA SER A 58 20.26 15.94 -19.94
C SER A 58 20.37 14.53 -20.54
N MET A 59 20.23 13.50 -19.69
CA MET A 59 20.31 12.10 -20.10
C MET A 59 18.93 11.43 -20.02
N PRO A 60 18.21 11.29 -21.16
CA PRO A 60 16.88 10.67 -21.16
C PRO A 60 16.84 9.24 -20.62
N VAL A 61 17.93 8.49 -20.78
CA VAL A 61 18.06 7.11 -20.29
C VAL A 61 17.88 7.05 -18.77
N LEU A 62 18.46 8.02 -18.05
CA LEU A 62 18.34 8.08 -16.59
C LEU A 62 16.91 8.41 -16.15
N ILE A 63 16.22 9.29 -16.90
CA ILE A 63 14.82 9.63 -16.64
C ILE A 63 13.94 8.39 -16.85
N THR A 64 14.14 7.66 -17.92
CA THR A 64 13.41 6.43 -18.22
C THR A 64 13.66 5.37 -17.13
N ALA A 65 14.89 5.19 -16.69
CA ALA A 65 15.22 4.27 -15.60
C ALA A 65 14.48 4.66 -14.31
N GLY A 66 14.45 5.96 -13.98
CA GLY A 66 13.72 6.45 -12.82
C GLY A 66 12.22 6.15 -12.89
N ILE A 67 11.60 6.35 -14.06
CA ILE A 67 10.18 6.04 -14.26
C ILE A 67 9.92 4.54 -14.11
N VAL A 68 10.81 3.68 -14.59
CA VAL A 68 10.69 2.22 -14.43
C VAL A 68 10.74 1.85 -12.95
N PHE A 69 11.66 2.40 -12.16
CA PHE A 69 11.73 2.15 -10.71
C PHE A 69 10.49 2.67 -10.00
N PHE A 70 9.99 3.84 -10.38
CA PHE A 70 8.76 4.39 -9.78
C PHE A 70 7.54 3.52 -10.13
N SER A 71 7.48 2.99 -11.34
CA SER A 71 6.41 2.07 -11.76
C SER A 71 6.40 0.81 -10.91
N ALA A 72 7.57 0.29 -10.54
CA ALA A 72 7.68 -0.87 -9.63
C ALA A 72 7.09 -0.54 -8.26
N ALA A 73 7.36 0.67 -7.74
CA ALA A 73 6.81 1.12 -6.47
C ALA A 73 5.28 1.26 -6.53
N VAL A 74 4.75 1.78 -7.62
CA VAL A 74 3.29 1.89 -7.84
C VAL A 74 2.65 0.50 -7.90
N LEU A 75 3.27 -0.44 -8.61
CA LEU A 75 2.81 -1.82 -8.67
C LEU A 75 2.75 -2.45 -7.28
N PHE A 76 3.78 -2.21 -6.45
CA PHE A 76 3.79 -2.66 -5.06
C PHE A 76 2.57 -2.14 -4.29
N GLN A 77 2.26 -0.85 -4.40
CA GLN A 77 1.10 -0.28 -3.72
C GLN A 77 -0.21 -0.91 -4.18
N VAL A 78 -0.36 -1.13 -5.48
CA VAL A 78 -1.56 -1.78 -6.04
C VAL A 78 -1.68 -3.22 -5.54
N VAL A 79 -0.59 -3.97 -5.49
CA VAL A 79 -0.56 -5.36 -5.00
C VAL A 79 -0.88 -5.43 -3.51
N THR A 80 -0.49 -4.42 -2.72
CA THR A 80 -0.79 -4.41 -1.29
C THR A 80 -2.26 -4.16 -0.98
N LEU A 81 -3.02 -3.51 -1.87
CA LEU A 81 -4.44 -3.23 -1.62
C LEU A 81 -5.26 -4.49 -1.31
N PRO A 82 -5.26 -5.55 -2.14
CA PRO A 82 -6.01 -6.76 -1.80
C PRO A 82 -5.51 -7.45 -0.53
N VAL A 83 -4.20 -7.38 -0.24
CA VAL A 83 -3.63 -7.94 0.99
C VAL A 83 -4.18 -7.22 2.21
N GLU A 84 -4.19 -5.87 2.17
CA GLU A 84 -4.68 -5.06 3.28
C GLU A 84 -6.19 -5.23 3.47
N PHE A 85 -6.97 -5.25 2.39
CA PHE A 85 -8.42 -5.50 2.46
C PHE A 85 -8.74 -6.88 3.02
N ASN A 86 -7.99 -7.90 2.60
CA ASN A 86 -8.17 -9.27 3.09
C ASN A 86 -7.82 -9.37 4.57
N ALA A 87 -6.71 -8.75 5.02
CA ALA A 87 -6.33 -8.72 6.42
C ALA A 87 -7.40 -8.04 7.28
N SER A 88 -7.95 -6.92 6.82
CA SER A 88 -9.04 -6.21 7.52
C SER A 88 -10.31 -7.04 7.59
N ARG A 89 -10.66 -7.75 6.51
CA ARG A 89 -11.82 -8.65 6.50
C ARG A 89 -11.64 -9.78 7.50
N ARG A 90 -10.47 -10.40 7.55
CA ARG A 90 -10.15 -11.45 8.53
C ARG A 90 -10.19 -10.90 9.96
N ALA A 91 -9.73 -9.67 10.16
CA ALA A 91 -9.79 -8.98 11.45
C ALA A 91 -11.23 -8.85 11.95
N LEU A 92 -12.16 -8.43 11.08
CA LEU A 92 -13.57 -8.29 11.44
C LEU A 92 -14.20 -9.64 11.82
N VAL A 93 -13.87 -10.70 11.09
CA VAL A 93 -14.35 -12.05 11.40
C VAL A 93 -13.85 -12.49 12.77
N ILE A 94 -12.57 -12.27 13.09
CA ILE A 94 -11.99 -12.59 14.40
C ILE A 94 -12.73 -11.84 15.51
N LEU A 95 -12.96 -10.54 15.33
CA LEU A 95 -13.65 -9.73 16.35
C LEU A 95 -15.08 -10.18 16.57
N GLN A 96 -15.77 -10.60 15.53
CA GLN A 96 -17.14 -11.13 15.64
C GLN A 96 -17.18 -12.49 16.31
N ASP A 97 -16.28 -13.40 15.91
CA ASP A 97 -16.28 -14.78 16.38
C ASP A 97 -15.81 -14.91 17.84
N THR A 98 -14.84 -14.08 18.25
CA THR A 98 -14.31 -14.13 19.62
C THR A 98 -15.16 -13.37 20.64
N GLY A 99 -16.03 -12.47 20.18
CA GLY A 99 -16.88 -11.68 21.04
C GLY A 99 -16.10 -10.72 21.98
N ILE A 100 -14.85 -10.40 21.65
CA ILE A 100 -14.01 -9.49 22.44
C ILE A 100 -14.65 -8.09 22.53
N LEU A 101 -15.30 -7.66 21.42
CA LEU A 101 -16.00 -6.38 21.36
C LEU A 101 -17.52 -6.60 21.34
N GLY A 102 -18.25 -5.71 21.98
CA GLY A 102 -19.70 -5.65 21.85
C GLY A 102 -20.12 -5.19 20.46
N THR A 103 -21.42 -5.26 20.16
CA THR A 103 -21.95 -4.93 18.84
C THR A 103 -21.59 -3.51 18.40
N MET A 104 -21.74 -2.52 19.31
CA MET A 104 -21.41 -1.12 18.99
C MET A 104 -19.92 -0.91 18.80
N GLU A 105 -19.11 -1.62 19.60
CA GLU A 105 -17.64 -1.53 19.51
C GLU A 105 -17.13 -2.19 18.24
N THR A 106 -17.77 -3.28 17.79
CA THR A 106 -17.45 -3.93 16.52
C THR A 106 -17.74 -3.00 15.35
N ASP A 107 -18.84 -2.24 15.40
CA ASP A 107 -19.15 -1.23 14.39
C ASP A 107 -18.09 -0.13 14.35
N GLY A 108 -17.59 0.28 15.53
CA GLY A 108 -16.49 1.23 15.67
C GLY A 108 -15.20 0.70 15.03
N ALA A 109 -14.85 -0.55 15.30
CA ALA A 109 -13.70 -1.22 14.71
C ALA A 109 -13.81 -1.29 13.19
N LYS A 110 -14.99 -1.59 12.67
CA LYS A 110 -15.27 -1.60 11.23
C LYS A 110 -15.03 -0.24 10.59
N LYS A 111 -15.45 0.84 11.25
CA LYS A 111 -15.20 2.20 10.77
C LYS A 111 -13.71 2.53 10.73
N VAL A 112 -12.96 2.15 11.75
CA VAL A 112 -11.50 2.34 11.82
C VAL A 112 -10.81 1.60 10.66
N LEU A 113 -11.14 0.33 10.45
CA LEU A 113 -10.56 -0.48 9.39
C LEU A 113 -10.92 0.04 8.00
N ARG A 114 -12.16 0.54 7.84
CA ARG A 114 -12.61 1.15 6.58
C ARG A 114 -11.84 2.45 6.30
N ALA A 115 -11.65 3.29 7.31
CA ALA A 115 -10.89 4.53 7.16
C ALA A 115 -9.44 4.25 6.77
N ALA A 116 -8.82 3.25 7.40
CA ALA A 116 -7.47 2.81 7.04
C ALA A 116 -7.42 2.32 5.59
N ALA A 117 -8.38 1.50 5.17
CA ALA A 117 -8.47 1.00 3.79
C ALA A 117 -8.59 2.15 2.78
N LEU A 118 -9.40 3.16 3.07
CA LEU A 118 -9.52 4.34 2.21
C LEU A 118 -8.21 5.11 2.10
N THR A 119 -7.42 5.15 3.17
CA THR A 119 -6.08 5.77 3.15
C THR A 119 -5.16 5.03 2.16
N TYR A 120 -5.16 3.71 2.17
CA TYR A 120 -4.38 2.92 1.21
C TYR A 120 -4.83 3.15 -0.22
N VAL A 121 -6.14 3.22 -0.47
CA VAL A 121 -6.69 3.51 -1.81
C VAL A 121 -6.27 4.89 -2.27
N ALA A 122 -6.39 5.91 -1.40
CA ALA A 122 -6.00 7.27 -1.73
C ALA A 122 -4.50 7.38 -2.05
N SER A 123 -3.66 6.69 -1.27
CA SER A 123 -2.22 6.65 -1.49
C SER A 123 -1.87 6.00 -2.84
N ALA A 124 -2.49 4.88 -3.17
CA ALA A 124 -2.28 4.20 -4.45
C ALA A 124 -2.76 5.07 -5.62
N ALA A 125 -3.92 5.72 -5.49
CA ALA A 125 -4.44 6.63 -6.51
C ALA A 125 -3.48 7.81 -6.75
N ALA A 126 -2.95 8.41 -5.68
CA ALA A 126 -1.99 9.50 -5.78
C ALA A 126 -0.71 9.04 -6.49
N ALA A 127 -0.22 7.83 -6.18
CA ALA A 127 0.97 7.27 -6.82
C ALA A 127 0.74 7.02 -8.31
N ILE A 128 -0.42 6.50 -8.69
CA ILE A 128 -0.79 6.29 -10.10
C ILE A 128 -0.84 7.62 -10.85
N LEU A 129 -1.47 8.64 -10.25
CA LEU A 129 -1.54 9.97 -10.85
C LEU A 129 -0.14 10.57 -11.04
N GLN A 130 0.73 10.41 -10.05
CA GLN A 130 2.12 10.89 -10.14
C GLN A 130 2.88 10.16 -11.24
N LEU A 131 2.70 8.84 -11.36
CA LEU A 131 3.31 8.06 -12.44
C LEU A 131 2.84 8.53 -13.81
N LEU A 132 1.53 8.74 -13.98
CA LEU A 132 0.97 9.25 -15.22
C LEU A 132 1.54 10.64 -15.55
N ARG A 133 1.67 11.49 -14.56
CA ARG A 133 2.28 12.81 -14.71
C ARG A 133 3.72 12.71 -15.22
N LEU A 134 4.51 11.84 -14.62
CA LEU A 134 5.91 11.63 -15.04
C LEU A 134 5.99 11.11 -16.48
N ILE A 135 5.14 10.16 -16.83
CA ILE A 135 5.09 9.62 -18.19
C ILE A 135 4.71 10.70 -19.20
N LEU A 136 3.71 11.53 -18.88
CA LEU A 136 3.27 12.61 -19.78
C LEU A 136 4.33 13.70 -19.93
N LEU A 137 5.02 14.06 -18.84
CA LEU A 137 6.04 15.12 -18.89
C LEU A 137 7.30 14.68 -19.63
N PHE A 138 7.78 13.46 -19.40
CA PHE A 138 9.06 13.00 -19.91
C PHE A 138 8.93 12.06 -21.11
N GLY A 139 7.82 11.33 -21.22
CA GLY A 139 7.55 10.49 -22.38
C GLY A 139 7.38 11.29 -23.67
N ARG A 140 6.93 12.53 -23.54
CA ARG A 140 6.75 13.45 -24.67
C ARG A 140 8.09 13.88 -25.26
N ASN A 141 9.11 14.05 -24.42
CA ASN A 141 10.45 14.47 -24.84
C ASN A 141 11.21 13.37 -25.59
N ASN A 142 10.86 12.10 -25.36
CA ASN A 142 11.50 10.97 -26.03
C ASN A 142 10.98 10.73 -27.46
N ARG A 143 9.89 11.38 -27.87
CA ARG A 143 9.31 11.24 -29.21
C ARG A 143 9.80 12.31 -30.19
N ASP A 144 10.35 13.38 -29.66
CA ASP A 144 10.93 14.46 -30.43
C ASP A 144 12.46 14.32 -30.52
#